data_b5dec56a467fa13082eb1073e7a3cca3
#
_entry.id   b5dec56a467fa13082eb1073e7a3cca3
#
_cell.length_a   1.000
_cell.length_b   1.000
_cell.length_c   1.000
_cell.angle_alpha   90.00
_cell.angle_beta   90.00
_cell.angle_gamma   90.00
#
_symmetry.space_group_name_H-M   'P 1'
#
loop_
_entity.id
_entity.type
_entity.pdbx_description
1 polymer ?
#
loop_
_entity_poly.entity_id
_entity_poly.type
_entity_poly.pdbx_seq_one_letter_code
_entity_poly.pdbx_strand_id
1 'polypeptide(L)'
;MANQKHVKLAFSGPDALDIWRENNPEVQLDLEGADLSGVNLSGTKIRAANLKGANLSRARLSRANLAGANLSGADLSEADLGQAGMAGVDLTGANVVNVNLFWTDMKGAVLKDAVLTNCRMNRVNLIGADLSGANFSQSNMIEADLRNADMTNARFQSSNLNGSDLSRALMPGADFHLAMIRDSMWIATDVRGASFKEASLHRSDFTLAKWDGTTRFPDKFDPEDTGPKDVND
;
A
#
# COMPACT_ATOMS: atom_id res chain seq x y z
N MET A 1 -5.35 -13.08 23.00
CA MET A 1 -6.09 -11.97 23.69
C MET A 1 -5.09 -10.88 24.05
N ALA A 2 -5.42 -9.63 23.73
CA ALA A 2 -4.56 -8.48 24.03
C ALA A 2 -4.12 -8.41 25.50
N ASN A 3 -2.91 -7.94 25.72
CA ASN A 3 -2.43 -7.62 27.06
C ASN A 3 -3.17 -6.37 27.58
N GLN A 4 -4.00 -6.53 28.60
CA GLN A 4 -4.84 -5.45 29.11
C GLN A 4 -4.04 -4.24 29.65
N LYS A 5 -2.80 -4.45 30.11
CA LYS A 5 -1.92 -3.34 30.50
C LYS A 5 -1.47 -2.54 29.28
N HIS A 6 -1.16 -3.22 28.16
CA HIS A 6 -0.78 -2.59 26.91
C HIS A 6 -1.97 -1.84 26.28
N VAL A 7 -3.19 -2.39 26.37
CA VAL A 7 -4.40 -1.70 25.91
C VAL A 7 -4.61 -0.39 26.66
N LYS A 8 -4.55 -0.43 28.02
CA LYS A 8 -4.66 0.79 28.85
C LYS A 8 -3.58 1.81 28.49
N LEU A 9 -2.35 1.33 28.25
CA LEU A 9 -1.22 2.17 27.87
C LEU A 9 -1.48 2.87 26.52
N ALA A 10 -2.02 2.17 25.53
CA ALA A 10 -2.36 2.75 24.24
C ALA A 10 -3.37 3.90 24.37
N PHE A 11 -4.34 3.78 25.26
CA PHE A 11 -5.31 4.84 25.56
C PHE A 11 -4.76 5.97 26.44
N SER A 12 -3.60 5.78 27.08
CA SER A 12 -2.95 6.85 27.88
C SER A 12 -2.26 7.91 27.01
N GLY A 13 -2.22 7.69 25.70
CA GLY A 13 -1.72 8.64 24.70
C GLY A 13 -0.25 8.44 24.32
N PRO A 14 0.21 9.21 23.31
CA PRO A 14 1.53 9.03 22.70
C PRO A 14 2.69 9.14 23.71
N ASP A 15 2.70 10.16 24.54
CA ASP A 15 3.81 10.40 25.48
C ASP A 15 4.00 9.23 26.46
N ALA A 16 2.89 8.71 27.02
CA ALA A 16 2.92 7.58 27.93
C ALA A 16 3.48 6.31 27.26
N LEU A 17 3.12 6.10 25.99
CA LEU A 17 3.54 4.96 25.20
C LEU A 17 5.03 5.07 24.84
N ASP A 18 5.51 6.25 24.50
CA ASP A 18 6.91 6.49 24.19
C ASP A 18 7.79 6.35 25.44
N ILE A 19 7.37 6.87 26.60
CA ILE A 19 8.07 6.66 27.87
C ILE A 19 8.11 5.16 28.22
N TRP A 20 7.00 4.45 28.03
CA TRP A 20 6.97 3.01 28.27
C TRP A 20 7.96 2.28 27.33
N ARG A 21 8.01 2.66 26.05
CA ARG A 21 8.92 2.06 25.07
C ARG A 21 10.38 2.29 25.43
N GLU A 22 10.74 3.47 25.91
CA GLU A 22 12.11 3.78 26.35
C GLU A 22 12.54 2.90 27.55
N ASN A 23 11.63 2.59 28.44
CA ASN A 23 11.89 1.73 29.61
C ASN A 23 11.77 0.22 29.28
N ASN A 24 11.17 -0.14 28.14
CA ASN A 24 10.90 -1.52 27.73
C ASN A 24 11.27 -1.73 26.24
N PRO A 25 12.53 -1.48 25.82
CA PRO A 25 12.91 -1.45 24.42
C PRO A 25 12.69 -2.80 23.70
N GLU A 26 12.89 -3.92 24.40
CA GLU A 26 12.81 -5.27 23.85
C GLU A 26 11.42 -5.93 24.05
N VAL A 27 10.52 -5.29 24.77
CA VAL A 27 9.19 -5.86 25.02
C VAL A 27 8.29 -5.59 23.83
N GLN A 28 7.74 -6.64 23.23
CA GLN A 28 6.74 -6.49 22.19
C GLN A 28 5.45 -5.91 22.78
N LEU A 29 4.96 -4.82 22.16
CA LEU A 29 3.64 -4.28 22.47
C LEU A 29 2.58 -5.23 21.91
N ASP A 30 1.82 -5.88 22.81
CA ASP A 30 0.80 -6.86 22.44
C ASP A 30 -0.60 -6.26 22.57
N LEU A 31 -1.22 -6.03 21.43
CA LEU A 31 -2.54 -5.42 21.24
C LEU A 31 -3.43 -6.31 20.34
N GLU A 32 -3.13 -7.63 20.28
CA GLU A 32 -3.85 -8.58 19.44
C GLU A 32 -5.36 -8.61 19.76
N GLY A 33 -6.18 -8.32 18.74
CA GLY A 33 -7.64 -8.30 18.86
C GLY A 33 -8.19 -7.19 19.75
N ALA A 34 -7.37 -6.20 20.14
CA ALA A 34 -7.82 -5.08 20.96
C ALA A 34 -8.79 -4.18 20.19
N ASP A 35 -9.79 -3.65 20.87
CA ASP A 35 -10.54 -2.51 20.35
C ASP A 35 -9.79 -1.21 20.66
N LEU A 36 -9.21 -0.62 19.63
CA LEU A 36 -8.44 0.62 19.62
C LEU A 36 -9.10 1.66 18.70
N SER A 37 -10.40 1.53 18.48
CA SER A 37 -11.14 2.44 17.60
C SER A 37 -11.01 3.89 18.07
N GLY A 38 -10.68 4.79 17.13
CA GLY A 38 -10.49 6.22 17.41
C GLY A 38 -9.29 6.56 18.31
N VAL A 39 -8.44 5.60 18.69
CA VAL A 39 -7.26 5.86 19.56
C VAL A 39 -6.31 6.85 18.90
N ASN A 40 -5.64 7.68 19.71
CA ASN A 40 -4.57 8.55 19.23
C ASN A 40 -3.20 7.92 19.53
N LEU A 41 -2.55 7.46 18.47
CA LEU A 41 -1.18 6.91 18.46
C LEU A 41 -0.27 7.70 17.51
N SER A 42 -0.60 8.95 17.22
CA SER A 42 0.19 9.78 16.31
C SER A 42 1.61 9.98 16.83
N GLY A 43 2.61 9.78 15.97
CA GLY A 43 4.04 9.95 16.26
C GLY A 43 4.66 8.86 17.13
N THR A 44 3.89 7.89 17.65
CA THR A 44 4.37 6.89 18.61
C THR A 44 5.38 5.90 18.01
N LYS A 45 6.28 5.38 18.86
CA LYS A 45 7.28 4.36 18.50
C LYS A 45 6.75 2.95 18.83
N ILE A 46 5.90 2.40 17.96
CA ILE A 46 5.26 1.08 18.14
C ILE A 46 5.76 0.03 17.14
N ARG A 47 7.07 0.06 16.85
CA ARG A 47 7.72 -0.93 16.00
C ARG A 47 7.48 -2.35 16.49
N ALA A 48 7.34 -3.28 15.54
CA ALA A 48 7.12 -4.71 15.78
C ALA A 48 5.94 -5.01 16.74
N ALA A 49 4.99 -4.07 16.92
CA ALA A 49 3.81 -4.32 17.73
C ALA A 49 2.96 -5.46 17.14
N ASN A 50 2.37 -6.27 18.02
CA ASN A 50 1.35 -7.24 17.63
C ASN A 50 -0.02 -6.56 17.69
N LEU A 51 -0.56 -6.21 16.52
CA LEU A 51 -1.87 -5.59 16.31
C LEU A 51 -2.79 -6.51 15.49
N LYS A 52 -2.46 -7.81 15.42
CA LYS A 52 -3.21 -8.79 14.65
C LYS A 52 -4.70 -8.77 15.04
N GLY A 53 -5.58 -8.60 14.04
CA GLY A 53 -7.02 -8.57 14.23
C GLY A 53 -7.53 -7.43 15.12
N ALA A 54 -6.71 -6.43 15.44
CA ALA A 54 -7.15 -5.27 16.22
C ALA A 54 -8.14 -4.39 15.44
N ASN A 55 -9.07 -3.77 16.15
CA ASN A 55 -9.92 -2.72 15.62
C ASN A 55 -9.22 -1.36 15.81
N LEU A 56 -8.70 -0.81 14.73
CA LEU A 56 -8.05 0.51 14.63
C LEU A 56 -8.88 1.49 13.80
N SER A 57 -10.18 1.21 13.61
CA SER A 57 -11.04 2.07 12.80
C SER A 57 -11.03 3.50 13.35
N ARG A 58 -10.88 4.49 12.45
CA ARG A 58 -10.77 5.92 12.80
C ARG A 58 -9.61 6.29 13.73
N ALA A 59 -8.64 5.39 13.95
CA ALA A 59 -7.47 5.68 14.76
C ALA A 59 -6.58 6.75 14.09
N ARG A 60 -5.92 7.57 14.92
CA ARG A 60 -4.91 8.52 14.47
C ARG A 60 -3.54 7.91 14.67
N LEU A 61 -2.86 7.60 13.56
CA LEU A 61 -1.56 6.94 13.49
C LEU A 61 -0.57 7.76 12.63
N SER A 62 -0.91 9.00 12.32
CA SER A 62 -0.05 9.84 11.49
C SER A 62 1.35 9.97 12.11
N ARG A 63 2.39 9.79 11.28
CA ARG A 63 3.80 9.80 11.69
C ARG A 63 4.20 8.73 12.72
N ALA A 64 3.33 7.77 13.05
CA ALA A 64 3.71 6.65 13.92
C ALA A 64 4.75 5.76 13.25
N ASN A 65 5.63 5.17 14.05
CA ASN A 65 6.57 4.17 13.57
C ASN A 65 6.03 2.76 13.86
N LEU A 66 5.46 2.14 12.84
CA LEU A 66 4.88 0.78 12.82
C LEU A 66 5.80 -0.24 12.11
N ALA A 67 7.07 0.10 11.85
CA ALA A 67 7.94 -0.78 11.08
C ALA A 67 7.98 -2.20 11.68
N GLY A 68 7.74 -3.21 10.83
CA GLY A 68 7.68 -4.61 11.20
C GLY A 68 6.51 -5.01 12.10
N ALA A 69 5.51 -4.14 12.31
CA ALA A 69 4.32 -4.50 13.09
C ALA A 69 3.45 -5.55 12.36
N ASN A 70 2.75 -6.37 13.12
CA ASN A 70 1.75 -7.31 12.60
C ASN A 70 0.36 -6.69 12.73
N LEU A 71 -0.23 -6.33 11.59
CA LEU A 71 -1.60 -5.80 11.43
C LEU A 71 -2.48 -6.77 10.63
N SER A 72 -2.08 -8.06 10.53
CA SER A 72 -2.84 -9.03 9.74
C SER A 72 -4.28 -9.16 10.24
N GLY A 73 -5.24 -9.05 9.33
CA GLY A 73 -6.66 -9.09 9.62
C GLY A 73 -7.19 -7.92 10.47
N ALA A 74 -6.40 -6.87 10.71
CA ALA A 74 -6.85 -5.69 11.46
C ALA A 74 -7.87 -4.86 10.66
N ASP A 75 -8.74 -4.15 11.36
CA ASP A 75 -9.61 -3.12 10.80
C ASP A 75 -9.00 -1.74 11.00
N LEU A 76 -8.57 -1.12 9.91
CA LEU A 76 -8.00 0.23 9.86
C LEU A 76 -8.94 1.23 9.18
N SER A 77 -10.19 0.86 8.93
CA SER A 77 -11.13 1.69 8.17
C SER A 77 -11.19 3.13 8.70
N GLU A 78 -11.13 4.10 7.79
CA GLU A 78 -11.15 5.54 8.08
C GLU A 78 -9.97 6.04 8.97
N ALA A 79 -8.92 5.24 9.19
CA ALA A 79 -7.75 5.66 9.97
C ALA A 79 -6.88 6.68 9.23
N ASP A 80 -6.11 7.46 10.00
CA ASP A 80 -5.09 8.37 9.47
C ASP A 80 -3.69 7.79 9.73
N LEU A 81 -3.04 7.33 8.68
CA LEU A 81 -1.67 6.78 8.65
C LEU A 81 -0.70 7.69 7.87
N GLY A 82 -1.09 8.93 7.58
CA GLY A 82 -0.27 9.84 6.78
C GLY A 82 1.14 10.01 7.35
N GLN A 83 2.14 9.84 6.49
CA GLN A 83 3.57 9.91 6.85
C GLN A 83 4.03 8.86 7.88
N ALA A 84 3.27 7.81 8.13
CA ALA A 84 3.69 6.73 9.03
C ALA A 84 4.85 5.92 8.44
N GLY A 85 5.75 5.44 9.30
CA GLY A 85 6.77 4.47 8.95
C GLY A 85 6.23 3.04 9.12
N MET A 86 5.93 2.36 8.01
CA MET A 86 5.34 1.03 7.98
C MET A 86 6.21 0.03 7.19
N ALA A 87 7.52 0.27 7.11
CA ALA A 87 8.41 -0.65 6.40
C ALA A 87 8.34 -2.07 6.97
N GLY A 88 8.13 -3.06 6.10
CA GLY A 88 8.00 -4.47 6.49
C GLY A 88 6.78 -4.80 7.35
N VAL A 89 5.74 -3.97 7.37
CA VAL A 89 4.49 -4.26 8.07
C VAL A 89 3.75 -5.43 7.42
N ASP A 90 3.10 -6.26 8.23
CA ASP A 90 2.17 -7.29 7.74
C ASP A 90 0.72 -6.78 7.85
N LEU A 91 0.08 -6.57 6.70
CA LEU A 91 -1.33 -6.18 6.54
C LEU A 91 -2.14 -7.28 5.83
N THR A 92 -1.66 -8.52 5.84
CA THR A 92 -2.35 -9.64 5.17
C THR A 92 -3.83 -9.70 5.58
N GLY A 93 -4.73 -9.60 4.59
CA GLY A 93 -6.17 -9.65 4.80
C GLY A 93 -6.76 -8.49 5.62
N ALA A 94 -6.02 -7.41 5.85
CA ALA A 94 -6.50 -6.26 6.62
C ALA A 94 -7.57 -5.46 5.86
N ASN A 95 -8.49 -4.85 6.60
CA ASN A 95 -9.45 -3.87 6.09
C ASN A 95 -8.87 -2.45 6.20
N VAL A 96 -8.51 -1.85 5.06
CA VAL A 96 -7.84 -0.54 4.96
C VAL A 96 -8.69 0.43 4.13
N VAL A 97 -10.01 0.34 4.24
CA VAL A 97 -10.95 1.14 3.42
C VAL A 97 -11.00 2.59 3.90
N ASN A 98 -10.99 3.55 2.95
CA ASN A 98 -11.07 5.00 3.20
C ASN A 98 -9.90 5.55 4.05
N VAL A 99 -8.73 4.92 4.04
CA VAL A 99 -7.57 5.30 4.87
C VAL A 99 -6.74 6.40 4.20
N ASN A 100 -6.22 7.32 5.02
CA ASN A 100 -5.18 8.24 4.60
C ASN A 100 -3.79 7.60 4.77
N LEU A 101 -3.13 7.29 3.66
CA LEU A 101 -1.77 6.74 3.55
C LEU A 101 -0.84 7.70 2.79
N PHE A 102 -1.13 9.00 2.79
CA PHE A 102 -0.34 10.00 2.09
C PHE A 102 1.12 9.99 2.60
N TRP A 103 2.06 9.79 1.67
CA TRP A 103 3.50 9.78 1.97
C TRP A 103 3.93 8.74 3.02
N THR A 104 3.21 7.64 3.11
CA THR A 104 3.53 6.53 4.04
C THR A 104 4.65 5.67 3.46
N ASP A 105 5.62 5.29 4.30
CA ASP A 105 6.67 4.34 3.92
C ASP A 105 6.25 2.91 4.23
N MET A 106 5.91 2.14 3.17
CA MET A 106 5.48 0.74 3.23
C MET A 106 6.47 -0.16 2.45
N LYS A 107 7.74 0.24 2.37
CA LYS A 107 8.77 -0.57 1.69
C LYS A 107 8.83 -1.99 2.24
N GLY A 108 8.73 -2.99 1.36
CA GLY A 108 8.75 -4.41 1.71
C GLY A 108 7.57 -4.87 2.57
N ALA A 109 6.47 -4.11 2.63
CA ALA A 109 5.27 -4.50 3.35
C ALA A 109 4.57 -5.69 2.70
N VAL A 110 3.83 -6.48 3.49
CA VAL A 110 2.98 -7.57 3.02
C VAL A 110 1.52 -7.12 3.11
N LEU A 111 0.89 -6.96 1.93
CA LEU A 111 -0.52 -6.53 1.81
C LEU A 111 -1.38 -7.61 1.12
N LYS A 112 -0.92 -8.86 1.16
CA LYS A 112 -1.60 -9.97 0.49
C LYS A 112 -3.07 -10.02 0.87
N ASP A 113 -3.96 -10.05 -0.14
CA ASP A 113 -5.42 -10.10 0.00
C ASP A 113 -6.04 -8.95 0.84
N ALA A 114 -5.29 -7.88 1.13
CA ALA A 114 -5.80 -6.73 1.86
C ALA A 114 -6.79 -5.90 1.01
N VAL A 115 -7.74 -5.22 1.67
CA VAL A 115 -8.72 -4.35 1.01
C VAL A 115 -8.36 -2.89 1.26
N LEU A 116 -7.83 -2.21 0.23
CA LEU A 116 -7.38 -0.82 0.27
C LEU A 116 -8.22 0.06 -0.68
N THR A 117 -9.53 -0.11 -0.68
CA THR A 117 -10.39 0.66 -1.57
C THR A 117 -10.58 2.09 -1.08
N ASN A 118 -10.65 3.02 -2.04
CA ASN A 118 -10.90 4.44 -1.77
C ASN A 118 -9.87 5.12 -0.84
N CYS A 119 -8.60 4.65 -0.87
CA CYS A 119 -7.52 5.20 -0.06
C CYS A 119 -6.84 6.42 -0.70
N ARG A 120 -6.31 7.32 0.15
CA ARG A 120 -5.38 8.37 -0.24
C ARG A 120 -3.95 7.88 -0.08
N MET A 121 -3.33 7.45 -1.18
CA MET A 121 -2.00 6.83 -1.20
C MET A 121 -0.99 7.60 -2.06
N ASN A 122 -1.22 8.90 -2.29
CA ASN A 122 -0.29 9.70 -3.09
C ASN A 122 1.11 9.66 -2.46
N ARG A 123 2.12 9.41 -3.30
CA ARG A 123 3.53 9.30 -2.90
C ARG A 123 3.82 8.21 -1.86
N VAL A 124 2.99 7.18 -1.80
CA VAL A 124 3.28 6.01 -0.96
C VAL A 124 4.52 5.29 -1.51
N ASN A 125 5.38 4.82 -0.61
CA ASN A 125 6.51 3.96 -0.95
C ASN A 125 6.13 2.49 -0.73
N LEU A 126 5.96 1.74 -1.82
CA LEU A 126 5.64 0.30 -1.84
C LEU A 126 6.75 -0.53 -2.51
N ILE A 127 7.99 -0.01 -2.55
CA ILE A 127 9.11 -0.72 -3.18
C ILE A 127 9.24 -2.13 -2.60
N GLY A 128 9.19 -3.14 -3.49
CA GLY A 128 9.37 -4.54 -3.11
C GLY A 128 8.30 -5.11 -2.20
N ALA A 129 7.11 -4.47 -2.11
CA ALA A 129 5.99 -4.97 -1.33
C ALA A 129 5.30 -6.17 -2.01
N ASP A 130 4.73 -7.06 -1.21
CA ASP A 130 3.81 -8.12 -1.67
C ASP A 130 2.37 -7.58 -1.62
N LEU A 131 1.82 -7.28 -2.80
CA LEU A 131 0.46 -6.78 -3.01
C LEU A 131 -0.43 -7.85 -3.66
N SER A 132 -0.01 -9.11 -3.64
CA SER A 132 -0.73 -10.19 -4.33
C SER A 132 -2.18 -10.31 -3.85
N GLY A 133 -3.12 -10.30 -4.79
CA GLY A 133 -4.57 -10.35 -4.51
C GLY A 133 -5.16 -9.11 -3.86
N ALA A 134 -4.37 -8.11 -3.51
CA ALA A 134 -4.86 -6.90 -2.84
C ALA A 134 -5.80 -6.07 -3.72
N ASN A 135 -6.73 -5.35 -3.10
CA ASN A 135 -7.72 -4.53 -3.80
C ASN A 135 -7.51 -3.04 -3.54
N PHE A 136 -6.97 -2.32 -4.53
CA PHE A 136 -6.73 -0.87 -4.55
C PHE A 136 -7.77 -0.09 -5.37
N SER A 137 -8.93 -0.69 -5.65
CA SER A 137 -9.93 -0.04 -6.50
C SER A 137 -10.33 1.33 -5.95
N GLN A 138 -10.49 2.31 -6.84
CA GLN A 138 -10.87 3.69 -6.52
C GLN A 138 -9.85 4.46 -5.65
N SER A 139 -8.64 3.93 -5.42
CA SER A 139 -7.62 4.59 -4.62
C SER A 139 -6.80 5.60 -5.43
N ASN A 140 -6.36 6.65 -4.76
CA ASN A 140 -5.50 7.67 -5.35
C ASN A 140 -4.04 7.41 -4.98
N MET A 141 -3.26 6.95 -5.97
CA MET A 141 -1.86 6.53 -5.86
C MET A 141 -0.92 7.38 -6.73
N ILE A 142 -1.27 8.66 -6.96
CA ILE A 142 -0.44 9.57 -7.77
C ILE A 142 0.99 9.59 -7.21
N GLU A 143 1.98 9.49 -8.11
CA GLU A 143 3.41 9.48 -7.78
C GLU A 143 3.80 8.37 -6.77
N ALA A 144 3.08 7.26 -6.73
CA ALA A 144 3.43 6.10 -5.91
C ALA A 144 4.69 5.41 -6.46
N ASP A 145 5.52 4.89 -5.56
CA ASP A 145 6.69 4.08 -5.90
C ASP A 145 6.38 2.59 -5.66
N LEU A 146 6.13 1.86 -6.75
CA LEU A 146 5.74 0.44 -6.77
C LEU A 146 6.85 -0.45 -7.37
N ARG A 147 8.08 0.07 -7.47
CA ARG A 147 9.19 -0.66 -8.07
C ARG A 147 9.43 -2.01 -7.39
N ASN A 148 9.63 -3.05 -8.19
CA ASN A 148 9.87 -4.41 -7.75
C ASN A 148 8.74 -5.01 -6.87
N ALA A 149 7.55 -4.44 -6.83
CA ALA A 149 6.42 -5.00 -6.10
C ALA A 149 5.84 -6.22 -6.81
N ASP A 150 5.30 -7.16 -6.04
CA ASP A 150 4.47 -8.26 -6.55
C ASP A 150 2.99 -7.86 -6.46
N MET A 151 2.36 -7.64 -7.61
CA MET A 151 0.95 -7.26 -7.76
C MET A 151 0.15 -8.38 -8.45
N THR A 152 0.60 -9.62 -8.35
CA THR A 152 -0.09 -10.78 -8.93
C THR A 152 -1.56 -10.79 -8.54
N ASN A 153 -2.49 -10.80 -9.52
CA ASN A 153 -3.94 -10.76 -9.32
C ASN A 153 -4.48 -9.56 -8.51
N ALA A 154 -3.69 -8.51 -8.31
CA ALA A 154 -4.14 -7.30 -7.62
C ALA A 154 -5.17 -6.52 -8.46
N ARG A 155 -6.03 -5.75 -7.79
CA ARG A 155 -7.09 -4.98 -8.43
C ARG A 155 -6.84 -3.49 -8.25
N PHE A 156 -6.79 -2.77 -9.39
CA PHE A 156 -6.61 -1.31 -9.46
C PHE A 156 -7.75 -0.64 -10.24
N GLN A 157 -8.94 -1.22 -10.23
CA GLN A 157 -10.08 -0.71 -11.00
C GLN A 157 -10.42 0.72 -10.60
N SER A 158 -10.50 1.61 -11.60
CA SER A 158 -10.80 3.04 -11.40
C SER A 158 -9.82 3.76 -10.46
N SER A 159 -8.63 3.22 -10.22
CA SER A 159 -7.59 3.87 -9.41
C SER A 159 -6.82 4.94 -10.22
N ASN A 160 -6.15 5.83 -9.52
CA ASN A 160 -5.31 6.86 -10.13
C ASN A 160 -3.82 6.61 -9.79
N LEU A 161 -3.06 6.14 -10.79
CA LEU A 161 -1.62 5.86 -10.71
C LEU A 161 -0.80 6.86 -11.56
N ASN A 162 -1.32 8.04 -11.86
CA ASN A 162 -0.60 9.01 -12.67
C ASN A 162 0.77 9.34 -12.07
N GLY A 163 1.82 9.33 -12.90
CA GLY A 163 3.19 9.63 -12.50
C GLY A 163 3.85 8.59 -11.59
N SER A 164 3.24 7.42 -11.39
CA SER A 164 3.81 6.35 -10.55
C SER A 164 4.91 5.58 -11.26
N ASP A 165 5.82 4.98 -10.48
CA ASP A 165 6.88 4.10 -10.96
C ASP A 165 6.58 2.64 -10.58
N LEU A 166 6.28 1.82 -11.60
CA LEU A 166 6.01 0.39 -11.47
C LEU A 166 7.17 -0.45 -12.05
N SER A 167 8.32 0.16 -12.33
CA SER A 167 9.43 -0.51 -12.99
C SER A 167 9.83 -1.81 -12.28
N ARG A 168 9.99 -2.89 -13.05
CA ARG A 168 10.35 -4.25 -12.59
C ARG A 168 9.32 -4.90 -11.67
N ALA A 169 8.11 -4.37 -11.58
CA ALA A 169 7.03 -5.01 -10.84
C ALA A 169 6.52 -6.25 -11.59
N LEU A 170 5.99 -7.20 -10.82
CA LEU A 170 5.31 -8.39 -11.31
C LEU A 170 3.82 -8.22 -11.12
N MET A 171 3.02 -8.37 -12.20
CA MET A 171 1.57 -8.17 -12.10
C MET A 171 0.75 -9.10 -13.00
N PRO A 172 1.12 -10.39 -13.10
CA PRO A 172 0.34 -11.32 -13.91
C PRO A 172 -1.11 -11.37 -13.37
N GLY A 173 -2.06 -11.21 -14.30
CA GLY A 173 -3.49 -11.24 -13.98
C GLY A 173 -4.02 -10.02 -13.22
N ALA A 174 -3.23 -8.95 -13.04
CA ALA A 174 -3.72 -7.73 -12.38
C ALA A 174 -4.79 -7.00 -13.22
N ASP A 175 -5.71 -6.33 -12.56
CA ASP A 175 -6.83 -5.64 -13.21
C ASP A 175 -6.77 -4.12 -13.02
N PHE A 176 -6.47 -3.40 -14.11
CA PHE A 176 -6.41 -1.94 -14.20
C PHE A 176 -7.59 -1.35 -14.99
N HIS A 177 -8.73 -2.04 -15.05
CA HIS A 177 -9.91 -1.54 -15.77
C HIS A 177 -10.28 -0.12 -15.31
N LEU A 178 -10.46 0.82 -16.28
CA LEU A 178 -10.75 2.23 -16.03
C LEU A 178 -9.70 3.00 -15.20
N ALA A 179 -8.51 2.44 -14.97
CA ALA A 179 -7.48 3.14 -14.21
C ALA A 179 -6.89 4.32 -14.99
N MET A 180 -6.54 5.39 -14.28
CA MET A 180 -5.75 6.50 -14.81
C MET A 180 -4.27 6.22 -14.55
N ILE A 181 -3.50 6.06 -15.66
CA ILE A 181 -2.10 5.60 -15.61
C ILE A 181 -1.27 6.44 -16.57
N ARG A 182 -1.39 7.76 -16.48
CA ARG A 182 -0.67 8.67 -17.37
C ARG A 182 0.71 8.97 -16.81
N ASP A 183 1.67 9.24 -17.69
CA ASP A 183 3.01 9.69 -17.31
C ASP A 183 3.71 8.74 -16.31
N SER A 184 3.42 7.44 -16.37
CA SER A 184 3.91 6.42 -15.46
C SER A 184 4.99 5.54 -16.11
N MET A 185 5.88 4.97 -15.28
CA MET A 185 6.98 4.12 -15.73
C MET A 185 6.65 2.64 -15.50
N TRP A 186 6.69 1.83 -16.57
CA TRP A 186 6.43 0.38 -16.59
C TRP A 186 7.66 -0.39 -17.09
N ILE A 187 8.85 0.17 -16.90
CA ILE A 187 10.10 -0.36 -17.47
C ILE A 187 10.38 -1.76 -16.92
N ALA A 188 10.54 -2.73 -17.83
CA ALA A 188 10.84 -4.12 -17.51
C ALA A 188 9.81 -4.80 -16.57
N THR A 189 8.55 -4.37 -16.59
CA THR A 189 7.44 -5.00 -15.86
C THR A 189 7.02 -6.31 -16.51
N ASP A 190 6.39 -7.19 -15.73
CA ASP A 190 5.71 -8.38 -16.25
C ASP A 190 4.20 -8.18 -16.13
N VAL A 191 3.54 -7.88 -17.28
CA VAL A 191 2.10 -7.58 -17.36
C VAL A 191 1.32 -8.70 -18.06
N ARG A 192 1.88 -9.91 -18.14
CA ARG A 192 1.19 -11.04 -18.80
C ARG A 192 -0.14 -11.33 -18.12
N GLY A 193 -1.20 -11.47 -18.91
CA GLY A 193 -2.56 -11.69 -18.41
C GLY A 193 -3.20 -10.49 -17.71
N ALA A 194 -2.51 -9.35 -17.56
CA ALA A 194 -3.09 -8.16 -16.97
C ALA A 194 -4.15 -7.53 -17.89
N SER A 195 -5.13 -6.85 -17.31
CA SER A 195 -6.19 -6.14 -18.02
C SER A 195 -6.04 -4.63 -17.83
N PHE A 196 -5.79 -3.91 -18.93
CA PHE A 196 -5.82 -2.44 -19.02
C PHE A 196 -7.05 -1.95 -19.79
N LYS A 197 -8.09 -2.75 -19.83
CA LYS A 197 -9.32 -2.38 -20.55
C LYS A 197 -9.82 -1.01 -20.09
N GLU A 198 -10.03 -0.10 -21.07
CA GLU A 198 -10.50 1.28 -20.81
C GLU A 198 -9.58 2.12 -19.87
N ALA A 199 -8.38 1.66 -19.59
CA ALA A 199 -7.40 2.44 -18.84
C ALA A 199 -6.80 3.56 -19.70
N SER A 200 -6.34 4.65 -19.05
CA SER A 200 -5.67 5.75 -19.73
C SER A 200 -4.15 5.63 -19.56
N LEU A 201 -3.44 5.16 -20.60
CA LEU A 201 -2.00 4.89 -20.61
C LEU A 201 -1.17 5.99 -21.29
N HIS A 202 -1.73 7.18 -21.49
CA HIS A 202 -1.07 8.24 -22.25
C HIS A 202 0.30 8.62 -21.66
N ARG A 203 1.35 8.64 -22.49
CA ARG A 203 2.74 8.92 -22.13
C ARG A 203 3.33 7.97 -21.07
N SER A 204 2.82 6.76 -20.98
CA SER A 204 3.41 5.73 -20.13
C SER A 204 4.48 4.95 -20.87
N ASP A 205 5.56 4.62 -20.17
CA ASP A 205 6.73 3.95 -20.75
C ASP A 205 6.74 2.46 -20.43
N PHE A 206 6.47 1.61 -21.43
CA PHE A 206 6.48 0.15 -21.34
C PHE A 206 7.80 -0.47 -21.90
N THR A 207 8.87 0.28 -21.95
CA THR A 207 10.17 -0.22 -22.44
C THR A 207 10.56 -1.51 -21.69
N LEU A 208 10.91 -2.56 -22.46
CA LEU A 208 11.27 -3.88 -21.92
C LEU A 208 10.17 -4.58 -21.10
N ALA A 209 8.96 -4.09 -21.06
CA ALA A 209 7.84 -4.79 -20.42
C ALA A 209 7.55 -6.11 -21.15
N LYS A 210 7.04 -7.10 -20.41
CA LYS A 210 6.66 -8.41 -20.93
C LYS A 210 5.14 -8.54 -20.94
N TRP A 211 4.57 -8.84 -22.11
CA TRP A 211 3.15 -9.15 -22.29
C TRP A 211 2.98 -10.39 -23.16
N ASP A 212 1.77 -10.89 -23.27
CA ASP A 212 1.41 -12.01 -24.12
C ASP A 212 -0.02 -11.84 -24.70
N GLY A 213 -0.49 -12.82 -25.45
CA GLY A 213 -1.82 -12.80 -26.06
C GLY A 213 -3.00 -12.76 -25.08
N THR A 214 -2.76 -12.87 -23.78
CA THR A 214 -3.78 -12.75 -22.74
C THR A 214 -3.81 -11.36 -22.08
N THR A 215 -2.77 -10.54 -22.30
CA THR A 215 -2.73 -9.14 -21.85
C THR A 215 -3.71 -8.31 -22.67
N ARG A 216 -4.53 -7.51 -22.02
CA ARG A 216 -5.58 -6.69 -22.66
C ARG A 216 -5.25 -5.21 -22.52
N PHE A 217 -4.72 -4.61 -23.58
CA PHE A 217 -4.51 -3.17 -23.67
C PHE A 217 -5.79 -2.42 -24.10
N PRO A 218 -5.87 -1.10 -23.87
CA PRO A 218 -6.95 -0.27 -24.38
C PRO A 218 -6.94 -0.24 -25.93
N ASP A 219 -8.09 0.04 -26.54
CA ASP A 219 -8.18 0.23 -27.97
C ASP A 219 -7.18 1.28 -28.46
N LYS A 220 -6.47 0.99 -29.58
CA LYS A 220 -5.47 1.88 -30.22
C LYS A 220 -4.21 2.16 -29.38
N PHE A 221 -3.99 1.47 -28.28
CA PHE A 221 -2.72 1.53 -27.56
C PHE A 221 -1.78 0.45 -28.09
N ASP A 222 -0.59 0.86 -28.49
CA ASP A 222 0.49 -0.04 -28.91
C ASP A 222 1.61 0.00 -27.87
N PRO A 223 1.85 -1.08 -27.12
CA PRO A 223 2.91 -1.12 -26.13
C PRO A 223 4.32 -1.06 -26.74
N GLU A 224 4.47 -1.38 -28.03
CA GLU A 224 5.75 -1.28 -28.75
C GLU A 224 6.07 0.17 -29.15
N ASP A 225 5.08 1.05 -29.27
CA ASP A 225 5.25 2.48 -29.58
C ASP A 225 5.37 3.35 -28.31
N THR A 226 5.95 2.81 -27.24
CA THR A 226 6.13 3.50 -25.96
C THR A 226 7.61 3.64 -25.61
N GLY A 227 7.93 4.62 -24.76
CA GLY A 227 9.31 4.92 -24.35
C GLY A 227 9.80 6.26 -24.87
N PRO A 228 11.01 6.69 -24.48
CA PRO A 228 11.58 7.95 -24.94
C PRO A 228 11.83 7.86 -26.45
N LYS A 229 11.06 8.64 -27.22
CA LYS A 229 11.35 8.81 -28.67
C LYS A 229 12.59 9.69 -28.77
N ASP A 230 13.56 9.26 -29.55
CA ASP A 230 14.70 10.10 -29.90
C ASP A 230 14.19 11.43 -30.47
N VAL A 231 14.71 12.55 -29.96
CA VAL A 231 14.26 13.90 -30.30
C VAL A 231 14.54 14.25 -31.78
N ASN A 232 15.01 13.28 -32.55
CA ASN A 232 15.44 13.39 -33.97
C ASN A 232 14.63 12.51 -34.96
N ASP A 233 13.52 11.89 -34.54
CA ASP A 233 12.58 11.21 -35.46
C ASP A 233 11.37 12.08 -35.77
#